data_52a72f8c044384ff67e77b11c7e0c717
#
_entry.id   52a72f8c044384ff67e77b11c7e0c717
#
_cell.length_a   1.000
_cell.length_b   1.000
_cell.length_c   1.000
_cell.angle_alpha   90.00
_cell.angle_beta   90.00
_cell.angle_gamma   90.00
#
_symmetry.space_group_name_H-M   'P 1'
#
loop_
_entity.id
_entity.type
_entity.pdbx_description
1 polymer ?
#
loop_
_entity_poly.entity_id
_entity_poly.type
_entity_poly.pdbx_seq_one_letter_code
_entity_poly.pdbx_strand_id
1 'polypeptide(L)'
;INFLLPIKGTPLGNADISQLTTEYCMKVLCLARLLVPKADIRCAAGREVYFKGEEKKLLSVVDSIFASGYLTEGGQGIEDTLKTITDAGFTYEIESA
;
A
#
# COMPACT_ATOMS: atom_id res chain seq x y z
N ILE A 1 6.96 3.14 -1.89
CA ILE A 1 6.24 2.99 -3.17
C ILE A 1 4.82 3.48 -3.01
N ASN A 2 4.36 4.32 -3.91
CA ASN A 2 2.99 4.81 -3.95
C ASN A 2 2.32 4.34 -5.23
N PHE A 3 1.12 3.80 -5.10
CA PHE A 3 0.26 3.53 -6.25
C PHE A 3 -0.75 4.66 -6.36
N LEU A 4 -0.57 5.50 -7.37
CA LEU A 4 -1.29 6.76 -7.48
C LEU A 4 -2.77 6.56 -7.83
N LEU A 5 -3.60 7.39 -7.22
CA LEU A 5 -5.02 7.50 -7.54
C LEU A 5 -5.27 8.81 -8.28
N PRO A 6 -6.08 8.81 -9.35
CA PRO A 6 -6.50 10.06 -9.99
C PRO A 6 -7.34 10.88 -9.02
N ILE A 7 -6.98 12.14 -8.82
CA ILE A 7 -7.72 13.07 -7.99
C ILE A 7 -8.41 14.08 -8.90
N LYS A 8 -9.73 14.15 -8.82
CA LYS A 8 -10.53 15.08 -9.61
C LYS A 8 -10.03 16.52 -9.43
N GLY A 9 -9.88 17.24 -10.54
CA GLY A 9 -9.40 18.62 -10.53
C GLY A 9 -7.89 18.77 -10.63
N THR A 10 -7.13 17.66 -10.68
CA THR A 10 -5.68 17.66 -10.91
C THR A 10 -5.37 17.29 -12.37
N PRO A 11 -4.13 17.56 -12.85
CA PRO A 11 -3.73 17.17 -14.22
C PRO A 11 -3.91 15.69 -14.53
N LEU A 12 -3.77 14.80 -13.54
CA LEU A 12 -3.94 13.36 -13.69
C LEU A 12 -5.34 12.87 -13.25
N GLY A 13 -6.28 13.79 -13.00
CA GLY A 13 -7.61 13.43 -12.46
C GLY A 13 -8.44 12.53 -13.37
N ASN A 14 -8.18 12.52 -14.69
CA ASN A 14 -8.83 11.68 -15.67
C ASN A 14 -7.90 10.57 -16.21
N ALA A 15 -6.79 10.27 -15.53
CA ALA A 15 -5.87 9.25 -15.97
C ALA A 15 -6.54 7.86 -15.96
N ASP A 16 -6.25 7.07 -16.99
CA ASP A 16 -6.68 5.68 -17.05
C ASP A 16 -5.78 4.82 -16.16
N ILE A 17 -6.35 4.29 -15.10
CA ILE A 17 -5.66 3.40 -14.15
C ILE A 17 -6.06 1.93 -14.30
N SER A 18 -6.72 1.55 -15.40
CA SER A 18 -7.20 0.19 -15.60
C SER A 18 -6.10 -0.87 -15.57
N GLN A 19 -4.86 -0.48 -15.88
CA GLN A 19 -3.69 -1.37 -15.79
C GLN A 19 -3.13 -1.55 -14.38
N LEU A 20 -3.49 -0.69 -13.44
CA LEU A 20 -3.05 -0.81 -12.03
C LEU A 20 -3.94 -1.81 -11.28
N THR A 21 -3.88 -3.06 -11.69
CA THR A 21 -4.54 -4.17 -11.00
C THR A 21 -3.74 -4.57 -9.76
N THR A 22 -4.38 -5.31 -8.85
CA THR A 22 -3.68 -5.89 -7.68
C THR A 22 -2.49 -6.72 -8.12
N GLU A 23 -2.66 -7.53 -9.15
CA GLU A 23 -1.58 -8.37 -9.69
C GLU A 23 -0.40 -7.53 -10.20
N TYR A 24 -0.68 -6.48 -10.96
CA TYR A 24 0.37 -5.58 -11.45
C TYR A 24 1.10 -4.90 -10.30
N CYS A 25 0.38 -4.37 -9.32
CA CYS A 25 0.97 -3.73 -8.16
C CYS A 25 1.84 -4.71 -7.34
N MET A 26 1.39 -5.95 -7.18
CA MET A 26 2.20 -7.00 -6.55
C MET A 26 3.49 -7.29 -7.32
N LYS A 27 3.43 -7.34 -8.64
CA LYS A 27 4.62 -7.53 -9.48
C LYS A 27 5.63 -6.41 -9.29
N VAL A 28 5.18 -5.16 -9.18
CA VAL A 28 6.04 -4.00 -8.91
C VAL A 28 6.75 -4.15 -7.57
N LEU A 29 6.01 -4.51 -6.52
CA LEU A 29 6.59 -4.71 -5.18
C LEU A 29 7.59 -5.88 -5.15
N CYS A 30 7.25 -6.99 -5.78
CA CYS A 30 8.15 -8.14 -5.88
C CYS A 30 9.42 -7.81 -6.64
N LEU A 31 9.31 -7.06 -7.75
CA LEU A 31 10.46 -6.60 -8.50
C LEU A 31 11.36 -5.70 -7.65
N ALA A 32 10.77 -4.76 -6.91
CA ALA A 32 11.53 -3.91 -5.99
C ALA A 32 12.29 -4.74 -4.96
N ARG A 33 11.64 -5.75 -4.37
CA ARG A 33 12.29 -6.65 -3.40
C ARG A 33 13.44 -7.43 -4.02
N LEU A 34 13.29 -7.91 -5.24
CA LEU A 34 14.35 -8.65 -5.94
C LEU A 34 15.54 -7.76 -6.29
N LEU A 35 15.28 -6.50 -6.68
CA LEU A 35 16.33 -5.55 -7.06
C LEU A 35 17.08 -5.01 -5.83
N VAL A 36 16.41 -4.82 -4.72
CA VAL A 36 16.99 -4.27 -3.48
C VAL A 36 16.60 -5.15 -2.29
N PRO A 37 17.14 -6.37 -2.19
CA PRO A 37 16.64 -7.37 -1.25
C PRO A 37 16.80 -7.00 0.22
N LYS A 38 17.72 -6.08 0.54
CA LYS A 38 17.99 -5.64 1.91
C LYS A 38 17.39 -4.28 2.24
N ALA A 39 16.73 -3.63 1.29
CA ALA A 39 16.12 -2.33 1.54
C ALA A 39 14.81 -2.48 2.34
N ASP A 40 14.52 -1.46 3.14
CA ASP A 40 13.21 -1.30 3.77
C ASP A 40 12.22 -0.81 2.71
N ILE A 41 11.25 -1.64 2.35
CA ILE A 41 10.24 -1.32 1.35
C ILE A 41 8.95 -0.95 2.06
N ARG A 42 8.48 0.27 1.80
CA ARG A 42 7.22 0.77 2.33
C ARG A 42 6.19 0.93 1.22
N CYS A 43 5.03 0.33 1.39
CA CYS A 43 3.86 0.64 0.57
C CYS A 43 3.09 1.76 1.27
N ALA A 44 3.04 2.92 0.62
CA ALA A 44 2.43 4.11 1.19
C ALA A 44 1.02 4.34 0.62
N ALA A 45 0.84 5.32 -0.27
CA ALA A 45 -0.48 5.64 -0.80
C ALA A 45 -1.02 4.58 -1.78
N GLY A 46 -2.33 4.42 -1.82
CA GLY A 46 -3.05 3.55 -2.75
C GLY A 46 -3.28 2.12 -2.24
N ARG A 47 -2.68 1.75 -1.13
CA ARG A 47 -2.79 0.40 -0.56
C ARG A 47 -4.23 -0.05 -0.38
N GLU A 48 -5.06 0.80 0.19
CA GLU A 48 -6.44 0.47 0.53
C GLU A 48 -7.31 0.21 -0.70
N VAL A 49 -6.92 0.74 -1.84
CA VAL A 49 -7.65 0.56 -3.10
C VAL A 49 -7.13 -0.64 -3.86
N TYR A 50 -5.83 -0.69 -4.11
CA TYR A 50 -5.23 -1.70 -5.01
C TYR A 50 -5.05 -3.07 -4.37
N PHE A 51 -4.98 -3.14 -3.03
CA PHE A 51 -4.79 -4.40 -2.30
C PHE A 51 -5.98 -4.78 -1.42
N LYS A 52 -7.14 -4.18 -1.63
CA LYS A 52 -8.34 -4.48 -0.86
C LYS A 52 -8.68 -5.98 -0.92
N GLY A 53 -8.71 -6.64 0.23
CA GLY A 53 -8.92 -8.07 0.34
C GLY A 53 -7.69 -8.94 0.04
N GLU A 54 -6.57 -8.34 -0.33
CA GLU A 54 -5.32 -9.02 -0.68
C GLU A 54 -4.14 -8.55 0.18
N GLU A 55 -4.44 -7.98 1.34
CA GLU A 55 -3.44 -7.35 2.22
C GLU A 55 -2.37 -8.32 2.70
N LYS A 56 -2.73 -9.59 2.88
CA LYS A 56 -1.76 -10.62 3.28
C LYS A 56 -0.63 -10.78 2.25
N LYS A 57 -0.96 -10.72 0.96
CA LYS A 57 0.05 -10.77 -0.11
C LYS A 57 0.99 -9.58 -0.04
N LEU A 58 0.43 -8.38 0.13
CA LEU A 58 1.19 -7.15 0.29
C LEU A 58 2.16 -7.26 1.47
N LEU A 59 1.66 -7.62 2.63
CA LEU A 59 2.44 -7.72 3.87
C LEU A 59 3.55 -8.76 3.82
N SER A 60 3.46 -9.72 2.91
CA SER A 60 4.52 -10.72 2.70
C SER A 60 5.75 -10.17 1.99
N VAL A 61 5.65 -9.00 1.37
CA VAL A 61 6.71 -8.40 0.53
C VAL A 61 7.27 -7.12 1.13
N VAL A 62 6.43 -6.30 1.76
CA VAL A 62 6.84 -5.01 2.32
C VAL A 62 7.22 -5.10 3.79
N ASP A 63 8.05 -4.17 4.23
CA ASP A 63 8.50 -4.07 5.63
C ASP A 63 7.64 -3.13 6.45
N SER A 64 7.00 -2.16 5.79
CA SER A 64 6.19 -1.16 6.49
C SER A 64 5.05 -0.62 5.61
N ILE A 65 4.02 -0.11 6.29
CA ILE A 65 2.88 0.57 5.67
C ILE A 65 2.52 1.78 6.53
N PHE A 66 1.77 2.71 5.97
CA PHE A 66 1.17 3.77 6.77
C PHE A 66 -0.04 3.25 7.54
N ALA A 67 -0.12 3.58 8.82
CA ALA A 67 -1.19 3.12 9.71
C ALA A 67 -2.45 3.98 9.65
N SER A 68 -2.36 5.23 9.20
CA SER A 68 -3.47 6.18 9.17
C SER A 68 -3.45 7.09 7.96
N GLY A 69 -4.54 7.77 7.80
CA GLY A 69 -4.98 8.53 6.63
C GLY A 69 -3.98 9.44 5.92
N TYR A 70 -4.41 9.89 4.78
CA TYR A 70 -3.64 10.69 3.85
C TYR A 70 -4.13 12.12 3.81
N LEU A 71 -3.34 13.03 3.25
CA LEU A 71 -3.66 14.46 3.20
C LEU A 71 -4.90 14.78 2.36
N THR A 72 -5.13 14.05 1.27
CA THR A 72 -6.17 14.38 0.29
C THR A 72 -7.24 13.31 0.14
N GLU A 73 -6.96 12.09 0.50
CA GLU A 73 -7.87 10.95 0.40
C GLU A 73 -8.04 10.28 1.75
N GLY A 74 -9.23 9.75 2.01
CA GLY A 74 -9.48 8.94 3.18
C GLY A 74 -8.67 7.65 3.15
N GLY A 75 -8.09 7.29 4.26
CA GLY A 75 -7.40 6.02 4.42
C GLY A 75 -8.10 5.13 5.43
N GLN A 76 -7.59 3.92 5.57
CA GLN A 76 -8.02 3.00 6.61
C GLN A 76 -7.64 3.56 7.98
N GLY A 77 -8.51 3.41 8.99
CA GLY A 77 -8.21 3.79 10.37
C GLY A 77 -7.10 2.95 10.98
N ILE A 78 -6.44 3.49 12.00
CA ILE A 78 -5.32 2.80 12.69
C ILE A 78 -5.74 1.41 13.19
N GLU A 79 -6.88 1.33 13.88
CA GLU A 79 -7.36 0.05 14.44
C GLU A 79 -7.61 -1.00 13.37
N ASP A 80 -8.22 -0.61 12.25
CA ASP A 80 -8.47 -1.50 11.12
C ASP A 80 -7.15 -1.95 10.47
N THR A 81 -6.19 -1.05 10.35
CA THR A 81 -4.86 -1.37 9.81
C THR A 81 -4.14 -2.38 10.69
N LEU A 82 -4.13 -2.17 12.01
CA LEU A 82 -3.49 -3.09 12.95
C LEU A 82 -4.16 -4.45 12.95
N LYS A 83 -5.50 -4.48 12.87
CA LYS A 83 -6.26 -5.72 12.74
C LYS A 83 -5.90 -6.47 11.46
N THR A 84 -5.80 -5.78 10.34
CA THR A 84 -5.38 -6.36 9.07
C THR A 84 -4.02 -7.05 9.20
N ILE A 85 -3.06 -6.40 9.85
CA ILE A 85 -1.71 -6.95 10.06
C ILE A 85 -1.76 -8.23 10.90
N THR A 86 -2.47 -8.19 12.03
CA THR A 86 -2.56 -9.35 12.94
C THR A 86 -3.35 -10.49 12.34
N ASP A 87 -4.44 -10.22 11.62
CA ASP A 87 -5.23 -11.23 10.91
C ASP A 87 -4.43 -11.93 9.81
N ALA A 88 -3.45 -11.24 9.22
CA ALA A 88 -2.54 -11.82 8.24
C ALA A 88 -1.42 -12.67 8.86
N GLY A 89 -1.32 -12.71 10.19
CA GLY A 89 -0.32 -13.50 10.91
C GLY A 89 1.00 -12.78 11.19
N PHE A 90 1.01 -11.44 11.06
CA PHE A 90 2.20 -10.63 11.33
C PHE A 90 2.10 -9.89 12.65
N THR A 91 3.24 -9.50 13.19
CA THR A 91 3.36 -8.55 14.29
C THR A 91 3.78 -7.20 13.74
N TYR A 92 3.67 -6.16 14.55
CA TYR A 92 4.02 -4.80 14.13
C TYR A 92 4.68 -4.00 15.24
N GLU A 93 5.42 -2.98 14.82
CA GLU A 93 5.86 -1.88 15.67
C GLU A 93 5.33 -0.58 15.08
N ILE A 94 4.96 0.36 15.94
CA ILE A 94 4.46 1.67 15.51
C ILE A 94 5.60 2.67 15.65
N GLU A 95 5.96 3.32 14.53
CA GLU A 95 6.89 4.42 14.51
C GLU A 95 6.13 5.75 14.40
N SER A 96 6.49 6.71 15.23
CA SER A 96 6.00 8.07 15.12
C SER A 96 6.77 8.83 14.04
N ALA A 97 6.03 9.63 13.27
CA ALA A 97 6.64 10.49 12.26
C ALA A 97 7.49 11.58 12.92
#